data_c98397593144400ac115b79acfdfd964
#
_entry.id   c98397593144400ac115b79acfdfd964
#
_cell.length_a   1.000
_cell.length_b   1.000
_cell.length_c   1.000
_cell.angle_alpha   90.00
_cell.angle_beta   90.00
_cell.angle_gamma   90.00
#
_symmetry.space_group_name_H-M   'P 1'
#
loop_
_entity.id
_entity.type
_entity.pdbx_description
1 polymer ?
#
loop_
_entity_poly.entity_id
_entity_poly.type
_entity_poly.pdbx_seq_one_letter_code
_entity_poly.pdbx_strand_id
1 'polypeptide(L)'
;MNSAIDNAAANAAVATAPARQNVPVVAATQAALAPYGYLLGPLESEVKGRIDYYGNAVQVRTPAKFVSNDDMMLNLVTFNRRAPIIRWMEYHNKHTQTFIPLAGRPFIMVLGAPTRKRPDGSIDEGQQDLPDLGNVRGFYFDGSAGICMHIGTWHEVPFPLFDATNFVAIVTNETNRNLEEHDEFFESEGGDLVKRQLIRRLNTQLEIDLSALPGQGQSQSQG
;
A
#
# COMPACT_ATOMS: atom_id res chain seq x y z
N MET A 1 26.35 -60.85 -14.59
CA MET A 1 26.01 -59.55 -15.21
C MET A 1 25.19 -58.79 -14.20
N ASN A 2 25.84 -57.92 -13.43
CA ASN A 2 25.25 -57.11 -12.41
C ASN A 2 24.70 -55.83 -13.00
N SER A 3 23.44 -55.61 -12.92
CA SER A 3 22.81 -54.32 -13.19
C SER A 3 22.86 -53.46 -11.93
N ALA A 4 23.65 -52.40 -11.99
CA ALA A 4 23.64 -51.37 -10.99
C ALA A 4 22.32 -50.57 -11.12
N ILE A 5 21.56 -50.60 -10.08
CA ILE A 5 20.38 -49.72 -9.94
C ILE A 5 20.91 -48.43 -9.34
N ASP A 6 21.03 -47.41 -10.18
CA ASP A 6 21.32 -46.04 -9.76
C ASP A 6 20.19 -45.49 -8.91
N ASN A 7 20.46 -45.35 -7.62
CA ASN A 7 19.61 -44.71 -6.65
C ASN A 7 19.85 -43.19 -6.75
N ALA A 8 19.24 -42.54 -7.71
CA ALA A 8 19.11 -41.08 -7.75
C ALA A 8 18.00 -40.69 -6.76
N ALA A 9 18.33 -40.65 -5.45
CA ALA A 9 17.47 -40.01 -4.47
C ALA A 9 17.42 -38.51 -4.81
N ALA A 10 16.34 -38.11 -5.46
CA ALA A 10 16.01 -36.73 -5.67
C ALA A 10 15.89 -36.03 -4.30
N ASN A 11 16.86 -35.18 -4.02
CA ASN A 11 16.84 -34.29 -2.87
C ASN A 11 15.75 -33.23 -3.15
N ALA A 12 14.50 -33.58 -2.90
CA ALA A 12 13.41 -32.62 -2.85
C ALA A 12 13.68 -31.72 -1.64
N ALA A 13 14.25 -30.54 -1.87
CA ALA A 13 14.38 -29.52 -0.85
C ALA A 13 12.97 -29.31 -0.25
N VAL A 14 12.79 -29.69 1.00
CA VAL A 14 11.57 -29.39 1.75
C VAL A 14 11.44 -27.87 1.77
N ALA A 15 10.53 -27.34 0.97
CA ALA A 15 10.26 -25.90 0.95
C ALA A 15 9.83 -25.51 2.37
N THR A 16 10.67 -24.79 3.07
CA THR A 16 10.34 -24.26 4.40
C THR A 16 9.15 -23.33 4.26
N ALA A 17 8.16 -23.47 5.16
CA ALA A 17 7.02 -22.55 5.19
C ALA A 17 7.53 -21.09 5.28
N PRO A 18 6.88 -20.15 4.59
CA PRO A 18 7.33 -18.76 4.61
C PRO A 18 7.30 -18.21 6.04
N ALA A 19 8.30 -17.41 6.37
CA ALA A 19 8.34 -16.67 7.63
C ALA A 19 7.13 -15.73 7.72
N ARG A 20 6.58 -15.55 8.92
CA ARG A 20 5.53 -14.56 9.22
C ARG A 20 6.15 -13.38 9.95
N GLN A 21 5.86 -12.19 9.48
CA GLN A 21 6.30 -10.96 10.12
C GLN A 21 5.09 -10.07 10.39
N ASN A 22 4.94 -9.65 11.65
CA ASN A 22 3.86 -8.74 12.03
C ASN A 22 4.16 -7.32 11.53
N VAL A 23 3.12 -6.67 11.00
CA VAL A 23 3.11 -5.26 10.60
C VAL A 23 2.40 -4.46 11.68
N PRO A 24 3.11 -3.63 12.45
CA PRO A 24 2.48 -2.79 13.46
C PRO A 24 1.60 -1.73 12.80
N VAL A 25 0.45 -1.45 13.42
CA VAL A 25 -0.50 -0.44 12.96
C VAL A 25 -0.39 0.82 13.82
N VAL A 26 -0.33 1.98 13.15
CA VAL A 26 -0.33 3.30 13.76
C VAL A 26 -1.43 4.17 13.16
N ALA A 27 -1.83 5.23 13.85
CA ALA A 27 -2.79 6.19 13.30
C ALA A 27 -2.20 6.90 12.06
N ALA A 28 -3.03 7.07 11.03
CA ALA A 28 -2.68 7.84 9.86
C ALA A 28 -2.69 9.34 10.18
N THR A 29 -1.52 9.90 10.47
CA THR A 29 -1.31 11.34 10.65
C THR A 29 -0.40 11.87 9.57
N GLN A 30 -0.47 13.20 9.30
CA GLN A 30 0.43 13.81 8.30
C GLN A 30 1.91 13.56 8.63
N ALA A 31 2.28 13.63 9.91
CA ALA A 31 3.67 13.40 10.34
C ALA A 31 4.10 11.94 10.12
N ALA A 32 3.24 10.98 10.46
CA ALA A 32 3.54 9.55 10.30
C ALA A 32 3.58 9.13 8.82
N LEU A 33 2.78 9.77 7.95
CA LEU A 33 2.72 9.49 6.53
C LEU A 33 3.79 10.23 5.70
N ALA A 34 4.50 11.20 6.26
CA ALA A 34 5.44 12.03 5.51
C ALA A 34 6.47 11.27 4.64
N PRO A 35 7.03 10.11 5.05
CA PRO A 35 7.92 9.32 4.20
C PRO A 35 7.23 8.61 3.03
N TYR A 36 5.91 8.47 3.07
CA TYR A 36 5.12 7.63 2.17
C TYR A 36 4.21 8.44 1.25
N GLY A 37 3.77 9.63 1.70
CA GLY A 37 2.78 10.42 0.98
C GLY A 37 2.18 11.54 1.81
N TYR A 38 1.03 12.00 1.36
CA TYR A 38 0.29 13.11 1.96
C TYR A 38 -1.08 12.62 2.44
N LEU A 39 -1.44 13.04 3.65
CA LEU A 39 -2.81 12.86 4.16
C LEU A 39 -3.77 13.77 3.38
N LEU A 40 -4.84 13.20 2.83
CA LEU A 40 -5.91 13.94 2.14
C LEU A 40 -7.13 13.99 3.05
N GLY A 41 -7.12 14.92 4.00
CA GLY A 41 -8.19 14.98 5.01
C GLY A 41 -8.20 16.30 5.77
N PRO A 42 -8.96 16.37 6.87
CA PRO A 42 -8.92 17.50 7.77
C PRO A 42 -7.48 17.76 8.21
N LEU A 43 -7.01 18.98 8.01
CA LEU A 43 -5.64 19.36 8.34
C LEU A 43 -5.68 20.18 9.63
N GLU A 44 -4.93 19.73 10.63
CA GLU A 44 -4.82 20.42 11.93
C GLU A 44 -3.94 21.67 11.87
N SER A 45 -3.08 21.79 10.83
CA SER A 45 -2.14 22.89 10.67
C SER A 45 -2.37 23.68 9.40
N GLU A 46 -1.85 24.90 9.35
CA GLU A 46 -1.84 25.72 8.15
C GLU A 46 -1.06 25.02 7.03
N VAL A 47 -1.76 24.75 5.94
CA VAL A 47 -1.18 24.19 4.71
C VAL A 47 -0.84 25.32 3.79
N LYS A 48 0.35 25.32 3.21
CA LYS A 48 0.72 26.25 2.15
C LYS A 48 -0.27 26.17 0.99
N GLY A 49 -0.61 27.30 0.39
CA GLY A 49 -1.57 27.33 -0.72
C GLY A 49 -3.03 27.39 -0.30
N ARG A 50 -3.31 27.77 0.95
CA ARG A 50 -4.66 28.08 1.41
C ARG A 50 -5.26 29.24 0.63
N ILE A 51 -6.44 29.01 0.09
CA ILE A 51 -7.27 30.04 -0.51
C ILE A 51 -8.63 30.02 0.19
N ASP A 52 -9.06 31.17 0.68
CA ASP A 52 -10.34 31.30 1.37
C ASP A 52 -11.25 32.21 0.56
N TYR A 53 -12.50 31.77 0.37
CA TYR A 53 -13.55 32.50 -0.35
C TYR A 53 -14.74 32.74 0.56
N TYR A 54 -15.57 33.70 0.19
CA TYR A 54 -16.85 33.98 0.85
C TYR A 54 -16.74 34.13 2.36
N GLY A 55 -15.72 34.90 2.83
CA GLY A 55 -15.52 35.11 4.27
C GLY A 55 -15.20 33.81 5.04
N ASN A 56 -14.38 32.95 4.46
CA ASN A 56 -13.98 31.63 4.96
C ASN A 56 -15.07 30.50 4.89
N ALA A 57 -16.19 30.77 4.22
CA ALA A 57 -17.19 29.71 3.97
C ALA A 57 -16.66 28.62 3.03
N VAL A 58 -15.72 28.95 2.14
CA VAL A 58 -15.03 28.02 1.27
C VAL A 58 -13.52 28.09 1.53
N GLN A 59 -12.94 26.96 1.86
CA GLN A 59 -11.51 26.84 2.14
C GLN A 59 -10.88 25.81 1.21
N VAL A 60 -9.96 26.26 0.35
CA VAL A 60 -9.18 25.39 -0.53
C VAL A 60 -7.83 25.08 0.14
N ARG A 61 -7.48 23.81 0.16
CA ARG A 61 -6.20 23.32 0.65
C ARG A 61 -5.56 22.48 -0.45
N THR A 62 -4.25 22.62 -0.60
CA THR A 62 -3.46 21.83 -1.55
C THR A 62 -2.40 21.04 -0.78
N PRO A 63 -2.78 19.92 -0.14
CA PRO A 63 -1.86 19.13 0.69
C PRO A 63 -0.81 18.40 -0.12
N ALA A 64 -1.10 18.09 -1.39
CA ALA A 64 -0.24 17.30 -2.24
C ALA A 64 -0.11 17.92 -3.63
N LYS A 65 1.05 17.73 -4.25
CA LYS A 65 1.22 17.90 -5.69
C LYS A 65 1.00 16.55 -6.35
N PHE A 66 -0.04 16.48 -7.17
CA PHE A 66 -0.26 15.29 -8.01
C PHE A 66 0.74 15.29 -9.17
N VAL A 67 1.44 14.17 -9.36
CA VAL A 67 2.44 14.00 -10.42
C VAL A 67 2.00 12.82 -11.30
N SER A 68 2.02 13.03 -12.61
CA SER A 68 1.84 11.98 -13.61
C SER A 68 2.57 12.36 -14.88
N ASN A 69 3.02 11.37 -15.62
CA ASN A 69 3.57 11.53 -16.97
C ASN A 69 2.73 10.81 -18.04
N ASP A 70 1.54 10.36 -17.70
CA ASP A 70 0.60 9.68 -18.59
C ASP A 70 -0.83 10.14 -18.27
N ASP A 71 -1.78 9.77 -19.10
CA ASP A 71 -3.21 9.98 -18.85
C ASP A 71 -3.64 9.28 -17.56
N MET A 72 -4.46 9.96 -16.79
CA MET A 72 -4.94 9.49 -15.50
C MET A 72 -6.35 8.93 -15.58
N MET A 73 -6.54 7.79 -14.94
CA MET A 73 -7.82 7.12 -14.79
C MET A 73 -8.36 7.35 -13.38
N LEU A 74 -9.63 7.69 -13.28
CA LEU A 74 -10.37 7.74 -12.03
C LEU A 74 -11.23 6.49 -11.92
N ASN A 75 -10.85 5.59 -11.02
CA ASN A 75 -11.53 4.33 -10.80
C ASN A 75 -12.41 4.39 -9.56
N LEU A 76 -13.60 3.81 -9.63
CA LEU A 76 -14.42 3.48 -8.48
C LEU A 76 -14.12 2.03 -8.12
N VAL A 77 -13.59 1.82 -6.91
CA VAL A 77 -13.17 0.49 -6.45
C VAL A 77 -13.93 0.11 -5.21
N THR A 78 -14.45 -1.11 -5.18
CA THR A 78 -15.10 -1.69 -3.99
C THR A 78 -14.18 -2.76 -3.40
N PHE A 79 -13.81 -2.58 -2.14
CA PHE A 79 -13.06 -3.58 -1.39
C PHE A 79 -13.96 -4.28 -0.37
N ASN A 80 -13.82 -5.60 -0.29
CA ASN A 80 -14.40 -6.42 0.76
C ASN A 80 -13.33 -6.78 1.79
N ARG A 81 -13.75 -7.10 3.00
CA ARG A 81 -12.85 -7.63 4.03
C ARG A 81 -12.15 -8.88 3.53
N ARG A 82 -10.87 -8.97 3.83
CA ARG A 82 -10.05 -10.14 3.55
C ARG A 82 -9.12 -10.44 4.72
N ALA A 83 -8.48 -11.61 4.70
CA ALA A 83 -7.46 -11.93 5.70
C ALA A 83 -6.39 -10.83 5.73
N PRO A 84 -5.90 -10.43 6.92
CA PRO A 84 -4.92 -9.35 7.08
C PRO A 84 -3.50 -9.80 6.70
N ILE A 85 -3.38 -10.55 5.61
CA ILE A 85 -2.14 -11.18 5.14
C ILE A 85 -1.72 -10.51 3.84
N ILE A 86 -0.45 -10.10 3.80
CA ILE A 86 0.17 -9.46 2.65
C ILE A 86 1.21 -10.40 2.08
N ARG A 87 1.04 -10.75 0.81
CA ARG A 87 1.95 -11.59 0.05
C ARG A 87 2.58 -10.86 -1.12
N TRP A 88 2.04 -9.69 -1.42
CA TRP A 88 2.43 -8.84 -2.53
C TRP A 88 2.63 -7.42 -2.04
N MET A 89 3.57 -6.73 -2.64
CA MET A 89 3.66 -5.27 -2.55
C MET A 89 4.00 -4.70 -3.91
N GLU A 90 3.52 -3.50 -4.17
CA GLU A 90 3.72 -2.80 -5.43
C GLU A 90 4.08 -1.34 -5.18
N TYR A 91 4.63 -0.68 -6.20
CA TYR A 91 4.79 0.76 -6.25
C TYR A 91 4.68 1.26 -7.69
N HIS A 92 4.49 2.56 -7.84
CA HIS A 92 4.40 3.21 -9.15
C HIS A 92 5.63 4.08 -9.43
N ASN A 93 6.15 3.97 -10.68
CA ASN A 93 7.33 4.69 -11.14
C ASN A 93 7.02 6.08 -11.68
N LYS A 94 5.80 6.31 -12.18
CA LYS A 94 5.49 7.43 -13.05
C LYS A 94 4.44 8.37 -12.48
N HIS A 95 3.75 7.97 -11.40
CA HIS A 95 2.72 8.81 -10.82
C HIS A 95 2.61 8.67 -9.31
N THR A 96 2.01 9.68 -8.69
CA THR A 96 1.53 9.63 -7.31
C THR A 96 0.15 8.98 -7.30
N GLN A 97 0.02 7.86 -6.60
CA GLN A 97 -1.28 7.17 -6.52
C GLN A 97 -2.13 7.70 -5.38
N THR A 98 -3.43 7.78 -5.61
CA THR A 98 -4.37 8.32 -4.62
C THR A 98 -5.47 7.33 -4.33
N PHE A 99 -5.80 7.17 -3.04
CA PHE A 99 -6.99 6.49 -2.55
C PHE A 99 -7.80 7.43 -1.66
N ILE A 100 -9.07 7.65 -2.00
CA ILE A 100 -10.01 8.47 -1.25
C ILE A 100 -11.20 7.60 -0.86
N PRO A 101 -11.42 7.34 0.46
CA PRO A 101 -12.56 6.56 0.90
C PRO A 101 -13.87 7.32 0.65
N LEU A 102 -14.90 6.59 0.25
CA LEU A 102 -16.26 7.11 0.17
C LEU A 102 -17.05 6.63 1.39
N ALA A 103 -17.98 7.45 1.86
CA ALA A 103 -18.89 7.13 2.98
C ALA A 103 -18.20 6.96 4.37
N GLY A 104 -17.00 7.49 4.58
CA GLY A 104 -16.38 7.58 5.92
C GLY A 104 -16.09 6.24 6.60
N ARG A 105 -15.83 5.18 5.84
CA ARG A 105 -15.54 3.86 6.41
C ARG A 105 -14.04 3.70 6.69
N PRO A 106 -13.66 3.21 7.90
CA PRO A 106 -12.26 3.01 8.25
C PRO A 106 -11.59 1.89 7.46
N PHE A 107 -10.28 2.05 7.25
CA PHE A 107 -9.44 1.10 6.54
C PHE A 107 -7.99 1.18 7.02
N ILE A 108 -7.18 0.20 6.59
CA ILE A 108 -5.73 0.19 6.82
C ILE A 108 -5.03 0.22 5.47
N MET A 109 -4.04 1.11 5.33
CA MET A 109 -3.04 1.04 4.26
C MET A 109 -1.75 0.46 4.82
N VAL A 110 -1.15 -0.49 4.09
CA VAL A 110 0.17 -1.00 4.43
C VAL A 110 1.18 -0.38 3.48
N LEU A 111 2.15 0.33 4.06
CA LEU A 111 3.11 1.15 3.32
C LEU A 111 4.54 0.81 3.72
N GLY A 112 5.43 0.84 2.71
CA GLY A 112 6.87 0.82 2.86
C GLY A 112 7.48 2.05 2.18
N ALA A 113 8.51 2.64 2.78
CA ALA A 113 9.21 3.76 2.15
C ALA A 113 9.81 3.35 0.81
N PRO A 114 9.97 4.29 -0.14
CA PRO A 114 10.68 4.03 -1.38
C PRO A 114 12.07 3.48 -1.11
N THR A 115 12.39 2.35 -1.72
CA THR A 115 13.73 1.75 -1.61
C THR A 115 14.61 2.14 -2.79
N ARG A 116 14.11 1.97 -4.00
CA ARG A 116 14.84 2.29 -5.22
C ARG A 116 14.40 3.60 -5.85
N LYS A 117 13.10 3.82 -5.96
CA LYS A 117 12.51 5.02 -6.53
C LYS A 117 12.22 6.04 -5.42
N ARG A 118 12.98 7.14 -5.39
CA ARG A 118 12.80 8.20 -4.38
C ARG A 118 11.61 9.10 -4.71
N PRO A 119 11.06 9.83 -3.73
CA PRO A 119 9.92 10.73 -3.93
C PRO A 119 10.15 11.82 -4.98
N ASP A 120 11.41 12.25 -5.18
CA ASP A 120 11.80 13.24 -6.18
C ASP A 120 11.93 12.66 -7.60
N GLY A 121 11.69 11.35 -7.74
CA GLY A 121 11.77 10.63 -9.00
C GLY A 121 13.16 10.10 -9.36
N SER A 122 14.19 10.40 -8.57
CA SER A 122 15.52 9.81 -8.76
C SER A 122 15.54 8.32 -8.43
N ILE A 123 16.50 7.60 -9.00
CA ILE A 123 16.67 6.15 -8.77
C ILE A 123 17.92 5.93 -7.93
N ASP A 124 17.81 5.08 -6.92
CA ASP A 124 18.94 4.58 -6.15
C ASP A 124 19.40 3.24 -6.75
N GLU A 125 20.43 3.29 -7.60
CA GLU A 125 20.96 2.11 -8.28
C GLU A 125 21.64 1.09 -7.33
N GLY A 126 22.00 1.53 -6.12
CA GLY A 126 22.59 0.66 -5.10
C GLY A 126 21.55 -0.14 -4.30
N GLN A 127 20.26 0.14 -4.46
CA GLN A 127 19.20 -0.52 -3.71
C GLN A 127 18.54 -1.63 -4.53
N GLN A 128 18.17 -2.71 -3.83
CA GLN A 128 17.34 -3.75 -4.40
C GLN A 128 15.92 -3.22 -4.63
N ASP A 129 15.31 -3.70 -5.71
CA ASP A 129 13.92 -3.38 -6.05
C ASP A 129 12.96 -4.28 -5.26
N LEU A 130 13.07 -4.20 -3.93
CA LEU A 130 12.29 -4.92 -2.93
C LEU A 130 11.94 -3.98 -1.77
N PRO A 131 10.79 -4.18 -1.11
CA PRO A 131 10.46 -3.41 0.08
C PRO A 131 11.40 -3.75 1.25
N ASP A 132 11.74 -2.76 2.05
CA ASP A 132 12.40 -2.97 3.34
C ASP A 132 11.33 -3.41 4.37
N LEU A 133 11.20 -4.72 4.57
CA LEU A 133 10.17 -5.28 5.43
C LEU A 133 10.27 -4.82 6.90
N GLY A 134 11.46 -4.47 7.37
CA GLY A 134 11.66 -3.93 8.73
C GLY A 134 10.99 -2.58 8.96
N ASN A 135 10.78 -1.83 7.88
CA ASN A 135 10.19 -0.50 7.88
C ASN A 135 8.78 -0.42 7.28
N VAL A 136 8.17 -1.57 6.94
CA VAL A 136 6.76 -1.62 6.55
C VAL A 136 5.87 -1.38 7.77
N ARG A 137 4.84 -0.54 7.60
CA ARG A 137 3.87 -0.15 8.64
C ARG A 137 2.45 -0.18 8.10
N GLY A 138 1.51 -0.54 8.96
CA GLY A 138 0.09 -0.35 8.74
C GLY A 138 -0.34 1.05 9.24
N PHE A 139 -1.15 1.75 8.45
CA PHE A 139 -1.70 3.06 8.80
C PHE A 139 -3.21 2.95 8.88
N TYR A 140 -3.74 3.18 10.08
CA TYR A 140 -5.19 3.21 10.31
C TYR A 140 -5.75 4.56 9.93
N PHE A 141 -6.69 4.54 8.98
CA PHE A 141 -7.52 5.68 8.59
C PHE A 141 -8.92 5.47 9.15
N ASP A 142 -9.47 6.48 9.79
CA ASP A 142 -10.82 6.45 10.38
C ASP A 142 -11.94 6.65 9.34
N GLY A 143 -11.56 6.86 8.08
CA GLY A 143 -12.48 7.09 6.96
C GLY A 143 -12.71 8.58 6.65
N SER A 144 -12.25 9.51 7.49
CA SER A 144 -12.37 10.95 7.22
C SER A 144 -11.32 11.49 6.25
N ALA A 145 -10.29 10.70 5.97
CA ALA A 145 -9.16 11.08 5.14
C ALA A 145 -8.78 9.97 4.14
N GLY A 146 -8.19 10.37 3.03
CA GLY A 146 -7.49 9.50 2.08
C GLY A 146 -5.99 9.73 2.10
N ILE A 147 -5.31 9.18 1.11
CA ILE A 147 -3.86 9.29 0.94
C ILE A 147 -3.52 9.57 -0.53
N CYS A 148 -2.50 10.42 -0.74
CA CYS A 148 -1.79 10.55 -2.01
C CYS A 148 -0.35 10.09 -1.80
N MET A 149 0.00 8.91 -2.29
CA MET A 149 1.31 8.29 -2.09
C MET A 149 2.37 8.90 -3.00
N HIS A 150 3.59 9.01 -2.50
CA HIS A 150 4.75 9.38 -3.31
C HIS A 150 5.06 8.33 -4.38
N ILE A 151 5.66 8.76 -5.47
CA ILE A 151 6.27 7.85 -6.44
C ILE A 151 7.25 6.94 -5.70
N GLY A 152 7.18 5.63 -5.97
CA GLY A 152 8.06 4.64 -5.36
C GLY A 152 7.64 4.13 -4.00
N THR A 153 6.57 4.63 -3.41
CA THR A 153 6.05 4.10 -2.13
C THR A 153 5.51 2.69 -2.31
N TRP A 154 6.13 1.74 -1.62
CA TRP A 154 5.66 0.37 -1.55
C TRP A 154 4.32 0.30 -0.82
N HIS A 155 3.36 -0.40 -1.39
CA HIS A 155 2.03 -0.53 -0.79
C HIS A 155 1.33 -1.81 -1.24
N GLU A 156 0.29 -2.16 -0.51
CA GLU A 156 -0.77 -3.10 -0.89
C GLU A 156 -2.07 -2.30 -0.99
N VAL A 157 -3.02 -2.79 -1.76
CA VAL A 157 -4.36 -2.17 -1.84
C VAL A 157 -5.03 -2.07 -0.47
N PRO A 158 -5.93 -1.11 -0.23
CA PRO A 158 -6.55 -0.89 1.08
C PRO A 158 -7.15 -2.16 1.69
N PHE A 159 -6.97 -2.33 3.00
CA PHE A 159 -7.64 -3.32 3.83
C PHE A 159 -8.84 -2.67 4.54
N PRO A 160 -10.06 -2.81 4.02
CA PRO A 160 -11.23 -2.24 4.65
C PRO A 160 -11.59 -3.00 5.93
N LEU A 161 -12.12 -2.31 6.92
CA LEU A 161 -12.64 -2.93 8.15
C LEU A 161 -14.11 -3.33 8.03
N PHE A 162 -14.77 -2.95 6.92
CA PHE A 162 -16.15 -3.29 6.58
C PHE A 162 -16.23 -3.77 5.14
N ASP A 163 -17.16 -4.68 4.85
CA ASP A 163 -17.43 -5.12 3.47
C ASP A 163 -18.05 -3.99 2.64
N ALA A 164 -17.89 -4.07 1.33
CA ALA A 164 -18.37 -3.10 0.36
C ALA A 164 -17.92 -1.66 0.68
N THR A 165 -16.66 -1.50 1.09
CA THR A 165 -16.05 -0.18 1.28
C THR A 165 -15.57 0.35 -0.08
N ASN A 166 -16.10 1.51 -0.46
CA ASN A 166 -15.84 2.10 -1.76
C ASN A 166 -14.77 3.19 -1.67
N PHE A 167 -13.97 3.27 -2.73
CA PHE A 167 -12.90 4.25 -2.89
C PHE A 167 -12.94 4.87 -4.27
N VAL A 168 -12.49 6.11 -4.36
CA VAL A 168 -11.91 6.65 -5.58
C VAL A 168 -10.43 6.31 -5.57
N ALA A 169 -9.97 5.62 -6.62
CA ALA A 169 -8.56 5.37 -6.87
C ALA A 169 -8.14 6.11 -8.15
N ILE A 170 -7.01 6.83 -8.08
CA ILE A 170 -6.48 7.56 -9.24
C ILE A 170 -5.14 6.93 -9.60
N VAL A 171 -5.04 6.42 -10.82
CA VAL A 171 -3.87 5.71 -11.36
C VAL A 171 -3.62 6.13 -12.80
N THR A 172 -2.45 5.80 -13.37
CA THR A 172 -2.21 5.99 -14.81
C THR A 172 -3.01 5.00 -15.65
N ASN A 173 -3.25 5.37 -16.91
CA ASN A 173 -3.83 4.47 -17.87
C ASN A 173 -2.95 3.22 -18.11
N GLU A 174 -1.62 3.37 -18.04
CA GLU A 174 -0.67 2.24 -18.13
C GLU A 174 -0.89 1.23 -17.00
N THR A 175 -1.00 1.71 -15.73
CA THR A 175 -1.33 0.84 -14.60
C THR A 175 -2.68 0.14 -14.78
N ASN A 176 -3.70 0.86 -15.24
CA ASN A 176 -5.03 0.29 -15.45
C ASN A 176 -4.99 -0.86 -16.46
N ARG A 177 -4.29 -0.67 -17.61
CA ARG A 177 -4.08 -1.74 -18.60
C ARG A 177 -3.33 -2.94 -18.03
N ASN A 178 -2.28 -2.72 -17.22
CA ASN A 178 -1.56 -3.81 -16.59
C ASN A 178 -2.47 -4.67 -15.68
N LEU A 179 -3.42 -4.04 -14.99
CA LEU A 179 -4.40 -4.75 -14.17
C LEU A 179 -5.45 -5.50 -14.99
N GLU A 180 -5.77 -5.03 -16.19
CA GLU A 180 -6.71 -5.68 -17.12
C GLU A 180 -6.09 -6.87 -17.85
N GLU A 181 -4.80 -6.78 -18.19
CA GLU A 181 -4.09 -7.75 -19.02
C GLU A 181 -3.53 -8.93 -18.23
N HIS A 182 -3.44 -8.84 -16.90
CA HIS A 182 -2.81 -9.83 -16.05
C HIS A 182 -3.72 -10.27 -14.91
N ASP A 183 -3.49 -11.48 -14.41
CA ASP A 183 -4.14 -11.96 -13.20
C ASP A 183 -3.54 -11.32 -11.93
N GLU A 184 -4.15 -11.56 -10.77
CA GLU A 184 -3.70 -11.00 -9.49
C GLU A 184 -2.32 -11.52 -9.04
N PHE A 185 -1.81 -12.60 -9.64
CA PHE A 185 -0.56 -13.28 -9.25
C PHE A 185 0.65 -12.89 -10.09
N PHE A 186 0.54 -11.94 -11.02
CA PHE A 186 1.67 -11.52 -11.84
C PHE A 186 2.68 -10.67 -11.05
N GLU A 187 3.95 -10.80 -11.41
CA GLU A 187 5.01 -9.86 -11.04
C GLU A 187 5.28 -8.91 -12.20
N SER A 188 5.49 -7.63 -11.91
CA SER A 188 5.87 -6.63 -12.90
C SER A 188 7.22 -6.02 -12.55
N GLU A 189 8.11 -5.95 -13.55
CA GLU A 189 9.48 -5.41 -13.37
C GLU A 189 9.73 -4.13 -14.16
N GLY A 190 8.81 -3.74 -14.99
CA GLY A 190 8.96 -2.59 -15.86
C GLY A 190 7.71 -1.75 -16.01
N GLY A 191 7.87 -0.60 -16.64
CA GLY A 191 6.76 0.32 -16.83
C GLY A 191 6.46 1.15 -15.59
N ASP A 192 5.18 1.47 -15.41
CA ASP A 192 4.72 2.25 -14.28
C ASP A 192 4.55 1.40 -13.02
N LEU A 193 3.91 0.24 -13.15
CA LEU A 193 3.67 -0.67 -12.05
C LEU A 193 4.87 -1.60 -11.84
N VAL A 194 5.41 -1.60 -10.64
CA VAL A 194 6.36 -2.60 -10.15
C VAL A 194 5.70 -3.38 -9.03
N LYS A 195 5.61 -4.71 -9.18
CA LYS A 195 4.91 -5.58 -8.24
C LYS A 195 5.76 -6.81 -7.91
N ARG A 196 5.88 -7.14 -6.62
CA ARG A 196 6.73 -8.21 -6.11
C ARG A 196 5.98 -9.16 -5.21
N GLN A 197 6.25 -10.47 -5.39
CA GLN A 197 5.76 -11.50 -4.49
C GLN A 197 6.72 -11.72 -3.32
N LEU A 198 6.30 -11.37 -2.12
CA LEU A 198 7.15 -11.41 -0.93
C LEU A 198 7.60 -12.84 -0.58
N ILE A 199 6.71 -13.83 -0.74
CA ILE A 199 7.06 -15.23 -0.45
C ILE A 199 8.15 -15.71 -1.42
N ARG A 200 8.00 -15.45 -2.71
CA ARG A 200 8.97 -15.86 -3.72
C ARG A 200 10.32 -15.16 -3.57
N ARG A 201 10.29 -13.86 -3.28
CA ARG A 201 11.51 -13.02 -3.27
C ARG A 201 12.21 -13.02 -1.92
N LEU A 202 11.48 -13.13 -0.81
CA LEU A 202 11.98 -12.94 0.55
C LEU A 202 11.63 -14.09 1.49
N ASN A 203 10.97 -15.15 1.00
CA ASN A 203 10.44 -16.26 1.81
C ASN A 203 9.64 -15.76 3.04
N THR A 204 8.90 -14.65 2.89
CA THR A 204 8.19 -13.99 3.99
C THR A 204 6.81 -13.57 3.53
N GLN A 205 5.83 -13.71 4.43
CA GLN A 205 4.54 -13.01 4.33
C GLN A 205 4.38 -12.06 5.50
N LEU A 206 3.71 -10.94 5.27
CA LEU A 206 3.40 -10.00 6.32
C LEU A 206 1.99 -10.24 6.85
N GLU A 207 1.76 -9.94 8.14
CA GLU A 207 0.47 -10.03 8.79
C GLU A 207 0.20 -8.73 9.55
N ILE A 208 -0.94 -8.08 9.26
CA ILE A 208 -1.31 -6.82 9.91
C ILE A 208 -1.72 -7.12 11.34
N ASP A 209 -1.10 -6.46 12.30
CA ASP A 209 -1.47 -6.55 13.71
C ASP A 209 -2.74 -5.73 13.99
N LEU A 210 -3.87 -6.39 13.96
CA LEU A 210 -5.17 -5.76 14.22
C LEU A 210 -5.44 -5.52 15.71
N SER A 211 -4.61 -6.03 16.62
CA SER A 211 -4.82 -5.89 18.08
C SER A 211 -4.65 -4.45 18.57
N ALA A 212 -3.89 -3.64 17.84
CA ALA A 212 -3.61 -2.24 18.17
C ALA A 212 -4.62 -1.23 17.61
N LEU A 213 -5.72 -1.69 16.99
CA LEU A 213 -6.71 -0.79 16.38
C LEU A 213 -7.43 0.05 17.45
N PRO A 214 -7.62 1.37 17.21
CA PRO A 214 -8.41 2.21 18.08
C PRO A 214 -9.84 1.66 18.20
N GLY A 215 -10.34 1.52 19.43
CA GLY A 215 -11.73 1.10 19.73
C GLY A 215 -11.92 -0.37 20.07
N GLN A 216 -10.93 -1.25 19.99
CA GLN A 216 -11.07 -2.66 20.42
C GLN A 216 -10.83 -2.88 21.93
N GLY A 217 -10.37 -1.85 22.66
CA GLY A 217 -10.04 -1.94 24.09
C GLY A 217 -11.19 -1.66 25.08
N GLN A 218 -12.42 -1.36 24.66
CA GLN A 218 -13.49 -0.91 25.56
C GLN A 218 -14.74 -1.77 25.65
N SER A 219 -14.77 -2.99 25.08
CA SER A 219 -15.99 -3.82 25.13
C SER A 219 -15.97 -4.98 26.14
N GLN A 220 -15.12 -4.95 27.19
CA GLN A 220 -15.12 -6.02 28.22
C GLN A 220 -15.19 -5.48 29.67
N SER A 221 -15.96 -4.44 29.96
CA SER A 221 -16.28 -4.09 31.34
C SER A 221 -17.62 -3.40 31.49
N GLN A 222 -18.70 -4.01 31.07
CA GLN A 222 -20.05 -3.81 31.59
C GLN A 222 -20.84 -5.10 31.40
N GLY A 223 -20.81 -5.96 32.40
CA GLY A 223 -21.64 -7.11 32.61
C GLY A 223 -22.03 -7.14 34.06
#